data_96197a0b94b30bdb6260824ed785fda2
#
_entry.id   96197a0b94b30bdb6260824ed785fda2
#
_cell.length_a   1.000
_cell.length_b   1.000
_cell.length_c   1.000
_cell.angle_alpha   90.00
_cell.angle_beta   90.00
_cell.angle_gamma   90.00
#
_symmetry.space_group_name_H-M   'P 1'
#
loop_
_entity.id
_entity.type
_entity.pdbx_description
1 polymer ?
#
loop_
_entity_poly.entity_id
_entity_poly.type
_entity_poly.pdbx_seq_one_letter_code
_entity_poly.pdbx_strand_id
1 'polypeptide(L)'
;MKNEINAVLENMTAATPEPEDYTGEDGLLYCGKCRKPKEAYFAPDKAAIFGRDRHPAECDCQRAAREERETAEKRRRHLDTVEELKRRGFTDPTMRDWTFENDNGRNPQTGIARRYVEHWEDMRTDNIGCLFWGGVGTGKSYLAGCIANALMEKEIPVHMTNFALILNDLAASFENRNEYISRLCRYPLLIIDDFGME
;
A
#
# COMPACT_ATOMS: atom_id res chain seq x y z
N MET A 1 6.52 35.82 6.06
CA MET A 1 5.38 34.94 6.38
C MET A 1 4.05 35.39 5.76
N LYS A 2 3.45 36.53 6.07
CA LYS A 2 2.19 36.95 5.41
C LYS A 2 2.32 37.15 3.89
N ASN A 3 3.42 37.69 3.39
CA ASN A 3 3.65 37.88 1.95
C ASN A 3 3.90 36.58 1.18
N GLU A 4 4.53 35.59 1.80
CA GLU A 4 4.77 34.28 1.19
C GLU A 4 3.47 33.45 1.11
N ILE A 5 2.63 33.55 2.15
CA ILE A 5 1.31 32.89 2.15
C ILE A 5 0.40 33.52 1.07
N ASN A 6 0.43 34.83 0.92
CA ASN A 6 -0.33 35.50 -0.14
C ASN A 6 0.18 35.13 -1.55
N ALA A 7 1.49 35.05 -1.77
CA ALA A 7 2.06 34.64 -3.05
C ALA A 7 1.72 33.18 -3.39
N VAL A 8 1.68 32.28 -2.40
CA VAL A 8 1.23 30.89 -2.58
C VAL A 8 -0.26 30.82 -2.90
N LEU A 9 -1.08 31.62 -2.20
CA LEU A 9 -2.52 31.72 -2.49
C LEU A 9 -2.79 32.35 -3.87
N GLU A 10 -2.01 33.33 -4.31
CA GLU A 10 -2.10 33.92 -5.65
C GLU A 10 -1.74 32.92 -6.74
N ASN A 11 -0.71 32.11 -6.54
CA ASN A 11 -0.34 31.03 -7.48
C ASN A 11 -1.35 29.87 -7.52
N MET A 12 -2.06 29.61 -6.42
CA MET A 12 -3.11 28.58 -6.38
C MET A 12 -4.46 29.05 -6.98
N THR A 13 -4.59 30.33 -7.30
CA THR A 13 -5.88 30.94 -7.69
C THR A 13 -5.96 31.40 -9.14
N ALA A 14 -4.88 31.28 -9.92
CA ALA A 14 -4.88 31.59 -11.35
C ALA A 14 -4.64 30.30 -12.17
N ALA A 15 -5.42 30.13 -13.24
CA ALA A 15 -5.11 29.08 -14.21
C ALA A 15 -3.77 29.40 -14.89
N THR A 16 -2.86 28.44 -14.92
CA THR A 16 -1.58 28.61 -15.63
C THR A 16 -1.78 28.32 -17.10
N PRO A 17 -1.62 29.33 -17.99
CA PRO A 17 -1.78 29.10 -19.42
C PRO A 17 -0.66 28.23 -19.98
N GLU A 18 -1.00 27.31 -20.86
CA GLU A 18 -0.06 26.57 -21.69
C GLU A 18 0.02 27.23 -23.11
N PRO A 19 1.10 26.98 -23.88
CA PRO A 19 1.31 27.66 -25.16
C PRO A 19 0.17 27.53 -26.19
N GLU A 20 -0.61 26.46 -26.10
CA GLU A 20 -1.73 26.16 -27.02
C GLU A 20 -3.09 26.65 -26.47
N ASP A 21 -3.14 27.17 -25.25
CA ASP A 21 -4.37 27.62 -24.64
C ASP A 21 -4.84 28.94 -25.29
N TYR A 22 -6.16 29.18 -25.29
CA TYR A 22 -6.76 30.35 -25.89
C TYR A 22 -7.86 30.91 -25.02
N THR A 23 -8.15 32.19 -25.20
CA THR A 23 -9.28 32.86 -24.54
C THR A 23 -10.54 32.75 -25.42
N GLY A 24 -11.63 32.24 -24.86
CA GLY A 24 -12.92 32.16 -25.52
C GLY A 24 -13.64 33.53 -25.62
N GLU A 25 -14.77 33.55 -26.32
CA GLU A 25 -15.61 34.76 -26.47
C GLU A 25 -16.17 35.25 -25.11
N ASP A 26 -16.32 34.34 -24.18
CA ASP A 26 -16.75 34.58 -22.79
C ASP A 26 -15.60 35.10 -21.87
N GLY A 27 -14.41 35.30 -22.41
CA GLY A 27 -13.23 35.79 -21.67
C GLY A 27 -12.58 34.79 -20.77
N LEU A 28 -13.02 33.51 -20.76
CA LEU A 28 -12.38 32.44 -19.98
C LEU A 28 -11.23 31.78 -20.75
N LEU A 29 -10.27 31.23 -20.01
CA LEU A 29 -9.17 30.45 -20.58
C LEU A 29 -9.64 29.04 -20.93
N TYR A 30 -9.33 28.57 -22.15
CA TYR A 30 -9.67 27.25 -22.67
C TYR A 30 -8.41 26.45 -23.00
N CYS A 31 -8.47 25.14 -22.76
CA CYS A 31 -7.39 24.22 -23.11
C CYS A 31 -7.30 24.04 -24.63
N GLY A 32 -6.12 24.26 -25.22
CA GLY A 32 -5.88 24.07 -26.66
C GLY A 32 -6.07 22.65 -27.14
N LYS A 33 -5.91 21.65 -26.25
CA LYS A 33 -6.05 20.21 -26.59
C LYS A 33 -7.50 19.73 -26.55
N CYS A 34 -8.17 19.84 -25.39
CA CYS A 34 -9.53 19.29 -25.21
C CYS A 34 -10.64 20.32 -25.40
N ARG A 35 -10.29 21.60 -25.61
CA ARG A 35 -11.21 22.72 -25.81
C ARG A 35 -12.22 22.92 -24.67
N LYS A 36 -11.89 22.42 -23.45
CA LYS A 36 -12.68 22.66 -22.26
C LYS A 36 -12.13 23.86 -21.50
N PRO A 37 -12.98 24.58 -20.73
CA PRO A 37 -12.53 25.73 -19.97
C PRO A 37 -11.54 25.31 -18.88
N LYS A 38 -10.52 26.13 -18.67
CA LYS A 38 -9.56 26.06 -17.56
C LYS A 38 -9.88 27.06 -16.45
N GLU A 39 -10.93 27.85 -16.64
CA GLU A 39 -11.48 28.81 -15.69
C GLU A 39 -13.01 28.73 -15.66
N ALA A 40 -13.59 29.14 -14.55
CA ALA A 40 -15.04 29.33 -14.42
C ALA A 40 -15.35 30.58 -13.62
N TYR A 41 -16.49 31.23 -13.90
CA TYR A 41 -16.95 32.37 -13.13
C TYR A 41 -17.47 31.94 -11.76
N PHE A 42 -17.16 32.72 -10.75
CA PHE A 42 -17.83 32.60 -9.44
C PHE A 42 -19.30 33.01 -9.56
N ALA A 43 -20.13 32.43 -8.71
CA ALA A 43 -21.45 33.01 -8.47
C ALA A 43 -21.29 34.44 -7.87
N PRO A 44 -22.19 35.39 -8.22
CA PRO A 44 -22.03 36.81 -7.85
C PRO A 44 -21.81 37.05 -6.34
N ASP A 45 -22.46 36.28 -5.48
CA ASP A 45 -22.32 36.30 -4.04
C ASP A 45 -20.90 35.90 -3.56
N LYS A 46 -20.27 34.97 -4.25
CA LYS A 46 -18.92 34.46 -3.93
C LYS A 46 -17.83 35.34 -4.52
N ALA A 47 -18.04 35.91 -5.70
CA ALA A 47 -17.08 36.83 -6.31
C ALA A 47 -16.78 38.03 -5.42
N ALA A 48 -17.78 38.56 -4.70
CA ALA A 48 -17.60 39.63 -3.74
C ALA A 48 -16.70 39.28 -2.54
N ILE A 49 -16.75 38.02 -2.10
CA ILE A 49 -15.95 37.52 -0.98
C ILE A 49 -14.48 37.38 -1.37
N PHE A 50 -14.20 36.87 -2.58
CA PHE A 50 -12.84 36.58 -3.04
C PHE A 50 -12.17 37.76 -3.77
N GLY A 51 -12.92 38.85 -4.05
CA GLY A 51 -12.45 40.00 -4.82
C GLY A 51 -12.05 39.65 -6.26
N ARG A 52 -12.61 38.57 -6.81
CA ARG A 52 -12.35 38.03 -8.15
C ARG A 52 -13.63 37.52 -8.77
N ASP A 53 -13.73 37.61 -10.09
CA ASP A 53 -14.89 37.15 -10.85
C ASP A 53 -14.75 35.68 -11.31
N ARG A 54 -13.53 35.15 -11.35
CA ARG A 54 -13.25 33.79 -11.88
C ARG A 54 -12.28 33.00 -11.00
N HIS A 55 -12.33 31.67 -11.15
CA HIS A 55 -11.45 30.70 -10.50
C HIS A 55 -10.94 29.64 -11.48
N PRO A 56 -9.78 28.99 -11.22
CA PRO A 56 -9.32 27.87 -12.01
C PRO A 56 -10.35 26.75 -12.05
N ALA A 57 -10.51 26.14 -13.22
CA ALA A 57 -11.28 24.94 -13.45
C ALA A 57 -10.39 23.89 -14.13
N GLU A 58 -10.53 22.65 -13.73
CA GLU A 58 -9.73 21.58 -14.30
C GLU A 58 -10.34 21.10 -15.62
N CYS A 59 -9.61 21.23 -16.72
CA CYS A 59 -10.04 20.69 -18.00
C CYS A 59 -9.88 19.16 -18.05
N ASP A 60 -10.48 18.50 -19.05
CA ASP A 60 -10.46 17.03 -19.16
C ASP A 60 -9.04 16.46 -19.25
N CYS A 61 -8.13 17.16 -19.95
CA CYS A 61 -6.72 16.74 -20.05
C CYS A 61 -5.99 16.81 -18.70
N GLN A 62 -6.22 17.86 -17.95
CA GLN A 62 -5.61 18.03 -16.61
C GLN A 62 -6.16 17.00 -15.63
N ARG A 63 -7.47 16.75 -15.66
CA ARG A 63 -8.12 15.72 -14.84
C ARG A 63 -7.56 14.35 -15.14
N ALA A 64 -7.48 13.95 -16.41
CA ALA A 64 -6.92 12.68 -16.83
C ALA A 64 -5.45 12.53 -16.38
N ALA A 65 -4.64 13.57 -16.56
CA ALA A 65 -3.24 13.55 -16.13
C ALA A 65 -3.08 13.49 -14.59
N ARG A 66 -3.97 14.13 -13.84
CA ARG A 66 -3.99 14.04 -12.38
C ARG A 66 -4.37 12.64 -11.91
N GLU A 67 -5.44 12.07 -12.47
CA GLU A 67 -5.91 10.71 -12.14
C GLU A 67 -4.83 9.65 -12.45
N GLU A 68 -4.13 9.81 -13.58
CA GLU A 68 -3.02 8.92 -13.94
C GLU A 68 -1.86 9.03 -12.93
N ARG A 69 -1.47 10.26 -12.55
CA ARG A 69 -0.42 10.48 -11.52
C ARG A 69 -0.81 9.90 -10.17
N GLU A 70 -2.05 10.15 -9.72
CA GLU A 70 -2.57 9.61 -8.45
C GLU A 70 -2.58 8.08 -8.46
N THR A 71 -2.97 7.47 -9.60
CA THR A 71 -2.97 6.01 -9.75
C THR A 71 -1.56 5.44 -9.73
N ALA A 72 -0.63 6.07 -10.46
CA ALA A 72 0.77 5.68 -10.47
C ALA A 72 1.43 5.84 -9.08
N GLU A 73 1.11 6.91 -8.36
CA GLU A 73 1.62 7.15 -7.01
C GLU A 73 1.07 6.13 -6.00
N LYS A 74 -0.24 5.82 -6.06
CA LYS A 74 -0.84 4.77 -5.22
C LYS A 74 -0.19 3.42 -5.48
N ARG A 75 0.02 3.06 -6.76
CA ARG A 75 0.70 1.81 -7.13
C ARG A 75 2.13 1.76 -6.59
N ARG A 76 2.88 2.85 -6.73
CA ARG A 76 4.25 2.92 -6.20
C ARG A 76 4.27 2.76 -4.70
N ARG A 77 3.43 3.49 -3.96
CA ARG A 77 3.34 3.38 -2.49
C ARG A 77 2.98 1.96 -2.06
N HIS A 78 2.05 1.31 -2.76
CA HIS A 78 1.70 -0.08 -2.50
C HIS A 78 2.90 -1.01 -2.65
N LEU A 79 3.65 -0.92 -3.78
CA LEU A 79 4.83 -1.74 -4.02
C LEU A 79 5.93 -1.50 -2.96
N ASP A 80 6.20 -0.23 -2.62
CA ASP A 80 7.17 0.13 -1.59
C ASP A 80 6.77 -0.45 -0.22
N THR A 81 5.48 -0.41 0.12
CA THR A 81 4.94 -0.99 1.35
C THR A 81 5.10 -2.50 1.38
N VAL A 82 4.72 -3.20 0.30
CA VAL A 82 4.83 -4.66 0.19
C VAL A 82 6.29 -5.11 0.30
N GLU A 83 7.21 -4.42 -0.40
CA GLU A 83 8.64 -4.73 -0.33
C GLU A 83 9.18 -4.58 1.11
N GLU A 84 8.81 -3.50 1.80
CA GLU A 84 9.20 -3.28 3.19
C GLU A 84 8.63 -4.34 4.13
N LEU A 85 7.36 -4.74 3.94
CA LEU A 85 6.75 -5.82 4.71
C LEU A 85 7.49 -7.14 4.49
N LYS A 86 7.81 -7.51 3.25
CA LYS A 86 8.58 -8.72 2.92
C LYS A 86 9.99 -8.66 3.49
N ARG A 87 10.64 -7.50 3.46
CA ARG A 87 11.97 -7.30 4.02
C ARG A 87 12.01 -7.52 5.54
N ARG A 88 10.98 -7.07 6.25
CA ARG A 88 10.88 -7.20 7.72
C ARG A 88 10.26 -8.52 8.17
N GLY A 89 9.38 -9.07 7.35
CA GLY A 89 8.58 -10.24 7.71
C GLY A 89 9.31 -11.56 7.54
N PHE A 90 10.26 -11.66 6.62
CA PHE A 90 11.02 -12.87 6.39
C PHE A 90 12.43 -12.77 6.94
N THR A 91 12.82 -13.79 7.70
CA THR A 91 14.20 -13.94 8.19
C THR A 91 15.16 -14.41 7.08
N ASP A 92 14.67 -15.20 6.12
CA ASP A 92 15.40 -15.64 4.94
C ASP A 92 14.86 -14.92 3.68
N PRO A 93 15.71 -14.17 2.93
CA PRO A 93 15.28 -13.48 1.71
C PRO A 93 14.71 -14.39 0.63
N THR A 94 15.08 -15.67 0.57
CA THR A 94 14.59 -16.62 -0.43
C THR A 94 13.09 -16.90 -0.28
N MET A 95 12.54 -16.72 0.93
CA MET A 95 11.11 -16.91 1.21
C MET A 95 10.22 -15.84 0.53
N ARG A 96 10.80 -14.73 0.07
CA ARG A 96 10.05 -13.67 -0.62
C ARG A 96 9.47 -14.12 -1.97
N ASP A 97 10.07 -15.16 -2.56
CA ASP A 97 9.65 -15.73 -3.83
C ASP A 97 8.70 -16.92 -3.68
N TRP A 98 8.36 -17.30 -2.43
CA TRP A 98 7.42 -18.37 -2.15
C TRP A 98 5.99 -17.86 -2.30
N THR A 99 5.52 -17.91 -3.54
CA THR A 99 4.18 -17.44 -3.90
C THR A 99 3.31 -18.59 -4.42
N PHE A 100 2.01 -18.38 -4.38
CA PHE A 100 1.07 -19.36 -4.96
C PHE A 100 1.19 -19.46 -6.48
N GLU A 101 1.69 -18.43 -7.16
CA GLU A 101 1.93 -18.40 -8.60
C GLU A 101 3.12 -19.29 -8.98
N ASN A 102 4.12 -19.38 -8.10
CA ASN A 102 5.32 -20.20 -8.27
C ASN A 102 5.11 -21.65 -7.78
N ASP A 103 3.91 -21.98 -7.27
CA ASP A 103 3.59 -23.35 -6.83
C ASP A 103 3.56 -24.31 -8.03
N ASN A 104 4.21 -25.46 -7.87
CA ASN A 104 4.26 -26.52 -8.90
C ASN A 104 2.97 -27.35 -9.00
N GLY A 105 1.95 -27.02 -8.22
CA GLY A 105 0.64 -27.69 -8.21
C GLY A 105 0.63 -29.10 -7.63
N ARG A 106 1.72 -29.56 -7.00
CA ARG A 106 1.82 -30.92 -6.45
C ARG A 106 1.25 -31.04 -5.04
N ASN A 107 1.15 -29.93 -4.30
CA ASN A 107 0.64 -29.97 -2.95
C ASN A 107 -0.89 -29.84 -2.93
N PRO A 108 -1.63 -30.89 -2.50
CA PRO A 108 -3.10 -30.86 -2.49
C PRO A 108 -3.67 -29.83 -1.49
N GLN A 109 -2.86 -29.33 -0.55
CA GLN A 109 -3.28 -28.36 0.47
C GLN A 109 -3.21 -26.91 -0.02
N THR A 110 -2.63 -26.65 -1.18
CA THR A 110 -2.53 -25.28 -1.75
C THR A 110 -3.90 -24.59 -1.84
N GLY A 111 -4.95 -25.32 -2.21
CA GLY A 111 -6.31 -24.79 -2.25
C GLY A 111 -6.86 -24.35 -0.89
N ILE A 112 -6.47 -25.06 0.20
CA ILE A 112 -6.85 -24.69 1.56
C ILE A 112 -6.09 -23.42 1.99
N ALA A 113 -4.80 -23.35 1.70
CA ALA A 113 -3.97 -22.19 2.00
C ALA A 113 -4.47 -20.91 1.28
N ARG A 114 -4.90 -21.04 0.00
CA ARG A 114 -5.52 -19.92 -0.73
C ARG A 114 -6.81 -19.44 -0.06
N ARG A 115 -7.70 -20.36 0.30
CA ARG A 115 -8.96 -20.02 1.00
C ARG A 115 -8.71 -19.35 2.35
N TYR A 116 -7.68 -19.76 3.08
CA TYR A 116 -7.30 -19.09 4.33
C TYR A 116 -6.96 -17.60 4.10
N VAL A 117 -6.21 -17.30 3.04
CA VAL A 117 -5.88 -15.91 2.66
C VAL A 117 -7.10 -15.14 2.13
N GLU A 118 -8.00 -15.81 1.40
CA GLU A 118 -9.23 -15.20 0.88
C GLU A 118 -10.18 -14.79 2.02
N HIS A 119 -10.27 -15.63 3.06
CA HIS A 119 -11.11 -15.40 4.23
C HIS A 119 -10.33 -14.84 5.44
N TRP A 120 -9.23 -14.16 5.19
CA TRP A 120 -8.33 -13.69 6.26
C TRP A 120 -9.02 -12.89 7.36
N GLU A 121 -9.94 -11.99 7.03
CA GLU A 121 -10.61 -11.15 8.03
C GLU A 121 -11.46 -11.99 8.99
N ASP A 122 -12.14 -13.01 8.49
CA ASP A 122 -12.90 -13.95 9.31
C ASP A 122 -11.97 -14.78 10.20
N MET A 123 -10.88 -15.34 9.59
CA MET A 123 -9.89 -16.13 10.32
C MET A 123 -9.26 -15.32 11.45
N ARG A 124 -8.93 -14.06 11.19
CA ARG A 124 -8.37 -13.15 12.19
C ARG A 124 -9.37 -12.81 13.29
N THR A 125 -10.61 -12.51 12.94
CA THR A 125 -11.67 -12.15 13.89
C THR A 125 -11.97 -13.29 14.84
N ASP A 126 -12.04 -14.51 14.29
CA ASP A 126 -12.32 -15.74 15.05
C ASP A 126 -11.05 -16.34 15.69
N ASN A 127 -9.90 -15.69 15.50
CA ASN A 127 -8.59 -16.13 16.00
C ASN A 127 -8.24 -17.57 15.56
N ILE A 128 -8.52 -17.89 14.29
CA ILE A 128 -8.25 -19.21 13.68
C ILE A 128 -6.87 -19.20 13.05
N GLY A 129 -5.98 -20.04 13.56
CA GLY A 129 -4.65 -20.30 13.01
C GLY A 129 -4.59 -21.61 12.20
N CYS A 130 -3.45 -21.85 11.54
CA CYS A 130 -3.17 -23.09 10.81
C CYS A 130 -2.02 -23.85 11.47
N LEU A 131 -2.17 -25.17 11.61
CA LEU A 131 -1.09 -26.08 11.94
C LEU A 131 -0.73 -26.95 10.74
N PHE A 132 0.49 -26.80 10.23
CA PHE A 132 1.03 -27.64 9.16
C PHE A 132 1.86 -28.77 9.79
N TRP A 133 1.47 -30.01 9.56
CA TRP A 133 2.18 -31.19 10.05
C TRP A 133 2.43 -32.21 8.94
N GLY A 134 3.48 -33.02 9.07
CA GLY A 134 3.84 -34.04 8.07
C GLY A 134 5.35 -34.19 7.91
N GLY A 135 5.77 -35.13 7.09
CA GLY A 135 7.18 -35.44 6.84
C GLY A 135 8.00 -34.28 6.24
N VAL A 136 9.31 -34.44 6.24
CA VAL A 136 10.23 -33.49 5.60
C VAL A 136 10.00 -33.46 4.08
N GLY A 137 10.12 -32.28 3.46
CA GLY A 137 9.98 -32.11 2.01
C GLY A 137 8.54 -32.10 1.49
N THR A 138 7.52 -32.10 2.34
CA THR A 138 6.11 -32.04 1.93
C THR A 138 5.60 -30.64 1.59
N GLY A 139 6.44 -29.61 1.62
CA GLY A 139 6.10 -28.23 1.23
C GLY A 139 5.40 -27.42 2.30
N LYS A 140 5.46 -27.79 3.58
CA LYS A 140 4.84 -27.04 4.70
C LYS A 140 5.35 -25.60 4.78
N SER A 141 6.67 -25.43 4.86
CA SER A 141 7.32 -24.10 4.94
C SER A 141 7.01 -23.26 3.70
N TYR A 142 7.00 -23.90 2.50
CA TYR A 142 6.64 -23.24 1.27
C TYR A 142 5.20 -22.69 1.31
N LEU A 143 4.22 -23.51 1.73
CA LEU A 143 2.83 -23.07 1.87
C LEU A 143 2.66 -21.95 2.91
N ALA A 144 3.36 -22.05 4.03
CA ALA A 144 3.39 -20.99 5.04
C ALA A 144 3.94 -19.68 4.46
N GLY A 145 5.02 -19.74 3.67
CA GLY A 145 5.57 -18.62 2.93
C GLY A 145 4.62 -18.06 1.87
N CYS A 146 3.87 -18.92 1.16
CA CYS A 146 2.83 -18.48 0.22
C CYS A 146 1.73 -17.67 0.92
N ILE A 147 1.25 -18.14 2.08
CA ILE A 147 0.27 -17.41 2.90
C ILE A 147 0.85 -16.05 3.32
N ALA A 148 2.09 -16.04 3.84
CA ALA A 148 2.76 -14.82 4.28
C ALA A 148 2.86 -13.79 3.13
N ASN A 149 3.39 -14.20 1.96
CA ASN A 149 3.50 -13.32 0.80
C ASN A 149 2.14 -12.77 0.35
N ALA A 150 1.13 -13.65 0.24
CA ALA A 150 -0.20 -13.26 -0.21
C ALA A 150 -0.90 -12.27 0.76
N LEU A 151 -0.66 -12.38 2.07
CA LEU A 151 -1.14 -11.40 3.05
C LEU A 151 -0.36 -10.09 2.99
N MET A 152 0.96 -10.15 2.79
CA MET A 152 1.78 -8.94 2.62
C MET A 152 1.42 -8.17 1.34
N GLU A 153 1.01 -8.85 0.25
CA GLU A 153 0.44 -8.20 -0.94
C GLU A 153 -0.88 -7.45 -0.65
N LYS A 154 -1.59 -7.83 0.42
CA LYS A 154 -2.74 -7.09 0.96
C LYS A 154 -2.35 -6.05 2.01
N GLU A 155 -1.07 -5.72 2.12
CA GLU A 155 -0.49 -4.81 3.12
C GLU A 155 -0.70 -5.25 4.57
N ILE A 156 -0.87 -6.54 4.81
CA ILE A 156 -1.02 -7.11 6.14
C ILE A 156 0.36 -7.54 6.66
N PRO A 157 0.85 -6.99 7.79
CA PRO A 157 2.13 -7.37 8.35
C PRO A 157 2.14 -8.83 8.83
N VAL A 158 3.09 -9.61 8.33
CA VAL A 158 3.32 -10.99 8.75
C VAL A 158 4.78 -11.12 9.19
N HIS A 159 5.05 -11.93 10.21
CA HIS A 159 6.41 -12.29 10.58
C HIS A 159 6.56 -13.81 10.54
N MET A 160 7.51 -14.27 9.71
CA MET A 160 7.85 -15.69 9.60
C MET A 160 9.27 -15.92 10.15
N THR A 161 9.36 -16.75 11.16
CA THR A 161 10.60 -17.07 11.89
C THR A 161 10.59 -18.55 12.28
N ASN A 162 11.61 -19.00 12.99
CA ASN A 162 11.63 -20.32 13.61
C ASN A 162 11.95 -20.22 15.10
N PHE A 163 11.75 -21.33 15.81
CA PHE A 163 11.90 -21.32 17.28
C PHE A 163 13.36 -21.12 17.71
N ALA A 164 14.31 -21.66 16.96
CA ALA A 164 15.73 -21.50 17.25
C ALA A 164 16.17 -20.02 17.15
N LEU A 165 15.70 -19.29 16.17
CA LEU A 165 15.96 -17.85 16.04
C LEU A 165 15.33 -17.06 17.19
N ILE A 166 14.08 -17.38 17.57
CA ILE A 166 13.43 -16.75 18.73
C ILE A 166 14.26 -16.96 20.01
N LEU A 167 14.74 -18.19 20.24
CA LEU A 167 15.57 -18.50 21.42
C LEU A 167 16.92 -17.77 21.38
N ASN A 168 17.57 -17.73 20.23
CA ASN A 168 18.83 -17.00 20.05
C ASN A 168 18.66 -15.50 20.30
N ASP A 169 17.60 -14.88 19.75
CA ASP A 169 17.29 -13.48 19.97
C ASP A 169 17.01 -13.18 21.44
N LEU A 170 16.26 -14.05 22.12
CA LEU A 170 16.01 -13.94 23.56
C LEU A 170 17.27 -14.10 24.41
N ALA A 171 18.24 -14.90 23.96
CA ALA A 171 19.50 -15.09 24.64
C ALA A 171 20.48 -13.94 24.38
N ALA A 172 20.49 -13.38 23.18
CA ALA A 172 21.37 -12.30 22.76
C ALA A 172 20.87 -10.91 23.19
N SER A 173 19.57 -10.78 23.43
CA SER A 173 18.94 -9.51 23.75
C SER A 173 19.14 -9.17 25.24
N PHE A 174 19.76 -8.00 25.50
CA PHE A 174 19.69 -7.34 26.82
C PHE A 174 18.30 -6.69 27.04
N GLU A 175 17.44 -6.71 26.06
CA GLU A 175 16.06 -6.26 26.18
C GLU A 175 15.26 -7.16 27.13
N ASN A 176 14.27 -6.58 27.78
CA ASN A 176 13.31 -7.32 28.57
C ASN A 176 12.62 -8.36 27.68
N ARG A 177 12.73 -9.66 28.04
CA ARG A 177 12.08 -10.77 27.32
C ARG A 177 10.61 -10.51 27.01
N ASN A 178 9.92 -9.86 27.93
CA ASN A 178 8.50 -9.51 27.75
C ASN A 178 8.29 -8.50 26.62
N GLU A 179 9.23 -7.60 26.39
CA GLU A 179 9.15 -6.62 25.30
C GLU A 179 9.35 -7.29 23.94
N TYR A 180 10.32 -8.18 23.83
CA TYR A 180 10.53 -9.00 22.63
C TYR A 180 9.28 -9.83 22.29
N ILE A 181 8.72 -10.57 23.26
CA ILE A 181 7.51 -11.37 23.07
C ILE A 181 6.32 -10.45 22.68
N SER A 182 6.16 -9.32 23.35
CA SER A 182 5.10 -8.35 23.03
C SER A 182 5.23 -7.80 21.62
N ARG A 183 6.46 -7.65 21.09
CA ARG A 183 6.71 -7.25 19.71
C ARG A 183 6.26 -8.32 18.72
N LEU A 184 6.58 -9.58 18.96
CA LEU A 184 6.10 -10.71 18.14
C LEU A 184 4.56 -10.80 18.13
N CYS A 185 3.94 -10.62 19.30
CA CYS A 185 2.48 -10.68 19.43
C CYS A 185 1.72 -9.51 18.75
N ARG A 186 2.43 -8.46 18.27
CA ARG A 186 1.82 -7.35 17.53
C ARG A 186 1.56 -7.67 16.06
N TYR A 187 2.20 -8.70 15.51
CA TYR A 187 1.95 -9.08 14.14
C TYR A 187 0.55 -9.68 14.00
N PRO A 188 -0.24 -9.26 12.99
CA PRO A 188 -1.52 -9.88 12.69
C PRO A 188 -1.44 -11.38 12.45
N LEU A 189 -0.32 -11.84 11.82
CA LEU A 189 0.03 -13.25 11.68
C LEU A 189 1.50 -13.45 12.05
N LEU A 190 1.74 -14.36 12.99
CA LEU A 190 3.06 -14.88 13.32
C LEU A 190 3.13 -16.33 12.83
N ILE A 191 4.16 -16.63 12.03
CA ILE A 191 4.44 -17.97 11.53
C ILE A 191 5.72 -18.46 12.20
N ILE A 192 5.62 -19.60 12.89
CA ILE A 192 6.77 -20.27 13.51
C ILE A 192 7.00 -21.57 12.73
N ASP A 193 8.07 -21.60 11.94
CA ASP A 193 8.46 -22.75 11.15
C ASP A 193 9.39 -23.69 11.94
N ASP A 194 9.49 -24.93 11.50
CA ASP A 194 10.37 -25.96 12.10
C ASP A 194 10.21 -26.10 13.62
N PHE A 195 8.99 -26.13 14.11
CA PHE A 195 8.70 -26.33 15.52
C PHE A 195 9.03 -27.77 15.95
N GLY A 196 9.83 -27.95 17.03
CA GLY A 196 10.22 -29.25 17.56
C GLY A 196 11.49 -29.82 16.94
N MET A 197 12.34 -28.97 16.34
CA MET A 197 13.65 -29.33 15.78
C MET A 197 14.83 -28.76 16.61
N GLU A 198 14.56 -28.29 17.84
CA GLU A 198 15.53 -27.71 18.77
C GLU A 198 16.44 -28.77 19.43
#